data_bbfbd076a71989455206175d26321a60
#
_entry.id   bbfbd076a71989455206175d26321a60
#
_cell.length_a   1.000
_cell.length_b   1.000
_cell.length_c   1.000
_cell.angle_alpha   90.00
_cell.angle_beta   90.00
_cell.angle_gamma   90.00
#
_symmetry.space_group_name_H-M   'P 1'
#
loop_
_entity.id
_entity.type
_entity.pdbx_description
1 polymer ?
#
loop_
_entity_poly.entity_id
_entity_poly.type
_entity_poly.pdbx_seq_one_letter_code
_entity_poly.pdbx_strand_id
1 'polypeptide(L)'
;VGMTEVEKRAVLKLVLDTGAKEICFVEEPLAAAIGANMDISSPEASMVVDLGCGTTEIAIIALGKIVACNYLRVAGDDLDEDIIQYIRKKLNVEIGKNTAEYLKIELASVKPVINQNREITGRDLLTGFPKKIKVNAFQVNEAIRDSINKIIEIIRETLDRTPPELLNDVYRKGVMITGGGACIDKIDELIKEKLKIDAVIAEKPMECAALGIHKIMNDDSMMRELKTK
;
A
#
# COMPACT_ATOMS: atom_id res chain seq x y z
N VAL A 1 0.62 8.70 -8.59
CA VAL A 1 -0.79 8.94 -8.97
C VAL A 1 -1.43 9.88 -7.96
N GLY A 2 -2.39 10.72 -8.39
CA GLY A 2 -3.15 11.60 -7.47
C GLY A 2 -2.52 12.96 -7.13
N MET A 3 -1.32 13.30 -7.60
CA MET A 3 -0.79 14.66 -7.49
C MET A 3 -1.44 15.60 -8.50
N THR A 4 -1.84 16.78 -8.05
CA THR A 4 -2.29 17.86 -8.91
C THR A 4 -1.11 18.50 -9.66
N GLU A 5 -1.38 19.18 -10.78
CA GLU A 5 -0.35 19.92 -11.51
C GLU A 5 0.30 21.04 -10.67
N VAL A 6 -0.43 21.60 -9.71
CA VAL A 6 0.10 22.62 -8.78
C VAL A 6 1.11 21.98 -7.82
N GLU A 7 0.79 20.83 -7.25
CA GLU A 7 1.69 20.07 -6.37
C GLU A 7 2.94 19.62 -7.11
N LYS A 8 2.79 19.10 -8.35
CA LYS A 8 3.94 18.72 -9.18
C LYS A 8 4.88 19.91 -9.43
N ARG A 9 4.33 21.09 -9.78
CA ARG A 9 5.12 22.30 -9.98
C ARG A 9 5.81 22.77 -8.69
N ALA A 10 5.15 22.64 -7.54
CA ALA A 10 5.75 22.99 -6.26
C ALA A 10 6.94 22.07 -5.93
N VAL A 11 6.79 20.76 -6.09
CA VAL A 11 7.86 19.78 -5.90
C VAL A 11 9.01 20.03 -6.88
N LEU A 12 8.69 20.26 -8.17
CA LEU A 12 9.67 20.55 -9.20
C LEU A 12 10.54 21.76 -8.81
N LYS A 13 9.89 22.85 -8.38
CA LYS A 13 10.59 24.07 -7.95
C LYS A 13 11.50 23.80 -6.76
N LEU A 14 10.99 23.14 -5.72
CA LEU A 14 11.78 22.82 -4.53
C LEU A 14 13.03 22.00 -4.88
N VAL A 15 12.90 21.00 -5.74
CA VAL A 15 14.03 20.13 -6.12
C VAL A 15 15.03 20.89 -6.99
N LEU A 16 14.57 21.75 -7.92
CA LEU A 16 15.47 22.62 -8.71
C LEU A 16 16.23 23.60 -7.83
N ASP A 17 15.58 24.18 -6.82
CA ASP A 17 16.21 25.12 -5.88
C ASP A 17 17.33 24.46 -5.05
N THR A 18 17.35 23.12 -4.93
CA THR A 18 18.48 22.37 -4.32
C THR A 18 19.67 22.16 -5.27
N GLY A 19 19.57 22.62 -6.52
CA GLY A 19 20.64 22.50 -7.51
C GLY A 19 20.54 21.26 -8.41
N ALA A 20 19.41 20.54 -8.39
CA ALA A 20 19.17 19.44 -9.30
C ALA A 20 19.18 19.92 -10.76
N LYS A 21 19.91 19.19 -11.64
CA LYS A 21 20.02 19.55 -13.06
C LYS A 21 18.88 18.99 -13.90
N GLU A 22 18.39 17.82 -13.52
CA GLU A 22 17.31 17.13 -14.21
C GLU A 22 16.36 16.49 -13.17
N ILE A 23 15.08 16.47 -13.48
CA ILE A 23 14.05 15.87 -12.65
C ILE A 23 13.15 15.03 -13.55
N CYS A 24 12.89 13.80 -13.11
CA CYS A 24 11.95 12.92 -13.75
C CYS A 24 10.90 12.48 -12.71
N PHE A 25 9.62 12.60 -13.06
CA PHE A 25 8.54 12.03 -12.26
C PHE A 25 8.24 10.62 -12.76
N VAL A 26 8.23 9.67 -11.86
CA VAL A 26 7.80 8.29 -12.12
C VAL A 26 6.58 8.01 -11.27
N GLU A 27 5.58 7.38 -11.85
CA GLU A 27 4.41 6.96 -11.08
C GLU A 27 4.78 5.82 -10.14
N GLU A 28 4.39 5.95 -8.88
CA GLU A 28 4.79 5.03 -7.81
C GLU A 28 4.46 3.57 -8.11
N PRO A 29 3.25 3.19 -8.58
CA PRO A 29 2.97 1.81 -8.91
C PRO A 29 3.80 1.26 -10.08
N LEU A 30 4.23 2.12 -11.02
CA LEU A 30 5.14 1.69 -12.08
C LEU A 30 6.54 1.40 -11.53
N ALA A 31 7.05 2.28 -10.66
CA ALA A 31 8.30 2.06 -9.96
C ALA A 31 8.23 0.78 -9.09
N ALA A 32 7.13 0.58 -8.35
CA ALA A 32 6.92 -0.60 -7.52
C ALA A 32 6.91 -1.89 -8.35
N ALA A 33 6.25 -1.90 -9.52
CA ALA A 33 6.24 -3.02 -10.44
C ALA A 33 7.65 -3.37 -10.95
N ILE A 34 8.43 -2.35 -11.39
CA ILE A 34 9.82 -2.52 -11.81
C ILE A 34 10.68 -3.07 -10.67
N GLY A 35 10.50 -2.53 -9.46
CA GLY A 35 11.19 -2.98 -8.26
C GLY A 35 10.90 -4.42 -7.89
N ALA A 36 9.64 -4.83 -8.04
CA ALA A 36 9.17 -6.20 -7.85
C ALA A 36 9.59 -7.18 -8.96
N ASN A 37 10.42 -6.76 -9.93
CA ASN A 37 10.87 -7.55 -11.09
C ASN A 37 9.72 -8.00 -12.01
N MET A 38 8.62 -7.27 -12.09
CA MET A 38 7.57 -7.54 -13.05
C MET A 38 8.03 -7.21 -14.47
N ASP A 39 7.68 -8.04 -15.44
CA ASP A 39 7.89 -7.71 -16.87
C ASP A 39 6.83 -6.71 -17.32
N ILE A 40 7.15 -5.42 -17.19
CA ILE A 40 6.28 -4.33 -17.59
C ILE A 40 6.25 -4.12 -19.11
N SER A 41 7.25 -4.63 -19.85
CA SER A 41 7.37 -4.46 -21.31
C SER A 41 6.46 -5.40 -22.09
N SER A 42 5.97 -6.45 -21.43
CA SER A 42 5.04 -7.42 -22.01
C SER A 42 3.79 -6.75 -22.59
N PRO A 43 3.28 -7.21 -23.73
CA PRO A 43 1.96 -6.82 -24.22
C PRO A 43 0.83 -7.36 -23.34
N GLU A 44 1.08 -8.42 -22.58
CA GLU A 44 0.13 -8.98 -21.63
C GLU A 44 0.06 -8.13 -20.37
N ALA A 45 -1.15 -7.75 -20.00
CA ALA A 45 -1.36 -6.90 -18.84
C ALA A 45 -0.90 -7.57 -17.52
N SER A 46 -0.34 -6.77 -16.64
CA SER A 46 0.04 -7.14 -15.28
C SER A 46 -0.53 -6.12 -14.29
N MET A 47 -0.96 -6.57 -13.12
CA MET A 47 -1.54 -5.71 -12.09
C MET A 47 -0.62 -5.62 -10.87
N VAL A 48 -0.39 -4.42 -10.40
CA VAL A 48 0.30 -4.13 -9.14
C VAL A 48 -0.64 -3.39 -8.21
N VAL A 49 -0.60 -3.74 -6.93
CA VAL A 49 -1.28 -3.06 -5.83
C VAL A 49 -0.22 -2.64 -4.83
N ASP A 50 0.05 -1.37 -4.74
CA ASP A 50 0.99 -0.79 -3.79
C ASP A 50 0.25 -0.28 -2.56
N LEU A 51 0.47 -0.95 -1.43
CA LEU A 51 -0.14 -0.63 -0.14
C LEU A 51 0.84 0.21 0.68
N GLY A 52 0.85 1.50 0.42
CA GLY A 52 1.79 2.44 1.03
C GLY A 52 1.45 2.84 2.48
N CYS A 53 2.05 3.94 2.93
CA CYS A 53 1.78 4.53 4.24
C CYS A 53 0.52 5.42 4.21
N GLY A 54 0.44 6.36 3.26
CA GLY A 54 -0.66 7.31 3.14
C GLY A 54 -1.64 7.04 1.99
N THR A 55 -1.23 6.21 1.03
CA THR A 55 -2.03 5.87 -0.15
C THR A 55 -1.96 4.40 -0.49
N THR A 56 -3.05 3.88 -1.02
CA THR A 56 -3.10 2.61 -1.76
C THR A 56 -3.20 2.96 -3.23
N GLU A 57 -2.25 2.51 -4.03
CA GLU A 57 -2.21 2.76 -5.47
C GLU A 57 -2.30 1.45 -6.25
N ILE A 58 -3.10 1.46 -7.30
CA ILE A 58 -3.38 0.27 -8.11
C ILE A 58 -3.13 0.64 -9.57
N ALA A 59 -2.34 -0.16 -10.27
CA ALA A 59 -2.12 0.02 -11.69
C ALA A 59 -2.15 -1.29 -12.45
N ILE A 60 -2.71 -1.20 -13.66
CA ILE A 60 -2.62 -2.24 -14.69
C ILE A 60 -1.66 -1.72 -15.75
N ILE A 61 -0.62 -2.50 -16.01
CA ILE A 61 0.53 -2.12 -16.82
C ILE A 61 0.63 -3.07 -18.01
N ALA A 62 0.80 -2.53 -19.21
CA ALA A 62 1.09 -3.28 -20.43
C ALA A 62 1.96 -2.41 -21.35
N LEU A 63 2.91 -3.02 -22.09
CA LEU A 63 3.80 -2.33 -23.01
C LEU A 63 4.53 -1.13 -22.36
N GLY A 64 4.98 -1.27 -21.14
CA GLY A 64 5.71 -0.24 -20.40
C GLY A 64 4.86 0.94 -19.92
N LYS A 65 3.53 0.88 -20.05
CA LYS A 65 2.63 1.99 -19.72
C LYS A 65 1.51 1.57 -18.77
N ILE A 66 1.09 2.49 -17.94
CA ILE A 66 -0.12 2.33 -17.14
C ILE A 66 -1.35 2.47 -18.06
N VAL A 67 -2.13 1.41 -18.14
CA VAL A 67 -3.36 1.36 -18.98
C VAL A 67 -4.58 1.73 -18.15
N ALA A 68 -4.62 1.33 -16.89
CA ALA A 68 -5.64 1.71 -15.94
C ALA A 68 -4.99 1.91 -14.57
N CYS A 69 -5.42 2.91 -13.84
CA CYS A 69 -4.97 3.14 -12.48
C CYS A 69 -6.10 3.68 -11.61
N ASN A 70 -5.97 3.43 -10.33
CA ASN A 70 -6.83 4.00 -9.32
C ASN A 70 -6.01 4.23 -8.04
N TYR A 71 -6.47 5.11 -7.18
CA TYR A 71 -5.83 5.36 -5.90
C TYR A 71 -6.86 5.63 -4.80
N LEU A 72 -6.48 5.33 -3.57
CA LEU A 72 -7.28 5.55 -2.38
C LEU A 72 -6.39 6.16 -1.29
N ARG A 73 -6.87 7.21 -0.65
CA ARG A 73 -6.23 7.80 0.53
C ARG A 73 -6.67 7.06 1.80
N VAL A 74 -6.47 5.76 1.80
CA VAL A 74 -6.60 4.88 2.96
C VAL A 74 -5.46 3.88 2.86
N ALA A 75 -4.58 3.86 3.84
CA ALA A 75 -3.38 3.04 3.85
C ALA A 75 -2.83 2.84 5.27
N GLY A 76 -1.54 2.61 5.43
CA GLY A 76 -0.92 2.26 6.71
C GLY A 76 -1.20 3.23 7.85
N ASP A 77 -1.25 4.54 7.59
CA ASP A 77 -1.54 5.58 8.59
C ASP A 77 -3.00 5.52 9.06
N ASP A 78 -3.93 5.21 8.16
CA ASP A 78 -5.34 5.06 8.52
C ASP A 78 -5.57 3.84 9.39
N LEU A 79 -4.84 2.74 9.12
CA LEU A 79 -4.89 1.55 9.97
C LEU A 79 -4.36 1.83 11.39
N ASP A 80 -3.33 2.67 11.53
CA ASP A 80 -2.83 3.11 12.84
C ASP A 80 -3.89 3.93 13.58
N GLU A 81 -4.56 4.86 12.88
CA GLU A 81 -5.63 5.66 13.46
C GLU A 81 -6.83 4.80 13.85
N ASP A 82 -7.21 3.83 13.03
CA ASP A 82 -8.27 2.86 13.35
C ASP A 82 -7.97 2.10 14.66
N ILE A 83 -6.73 1.67 14.86
CA ILE A 83 -6.27 1.01 16.08
C ILE A 83 -6.34 1.97 17.28
N ILE A 84 -5.89 3.22 17.13
CA ILE A 84 -5.98 4.24 18.19
C ILE A 84 -7.44 4.44 18.60
N GLN A 85 -8.31 4.64 17.63
CA GLN A 85 -9.73 4.87 17.87
C GLN A 85 -10.43 3.67 18.50
N TYR A 86 -10.07 2.45 18.08
CA TYR A 86 -10.59 1.23 18.66
C TYR A 86 -10.21 1.10 20.14
N ILE A 87 -8.92 1.27 20.46
CA ILE A 87 -8.43 1.15 21.84
C ILE A 87 -9.04 2.24 22.71
N ARG A 88 -9.15 3.46 22.20
CA ARG A 88 -9.80 4.57 22.89
C ARG A 88 -11.26 4.26 23.22
N LYS A 89 -12.03 3.78 22.26
CA LYS A 89 -13.47 3.53 22.41
C LYS A 89 -13.79 2.26 23.22
N LYS A 90 -13.02 1.18 23.01
CA LYS A 90 -13.32 -0.13 23.61
C LYS A 90 -12.62 -0.38 24.93
N LEU A 91 -11.41 0.19 25.12
CA LEU A 91 -10.58 -0.07 26.30
C LEU A 91 -10.41 1.15 27.21
N ASN A 92 -10.95 2.30 26.81
CA ASN A 92 -10.82 3.59 27.53
C ASN A 92 -9.36 3.98 27.79
N VAL A 93 -8.46 3.68 26.83
CA VAL A 93 -7.03 3.99 26.92
C VAL A 93 -6.63 4.80 25.69
N GLU A 94 -5.86 5.85 25.89
CA GLU A 94 -5.26 6.65 24.85
C GLU A 94 -3.84 6.15 24.57
N ILE A 95 -3.52 5.88 23.30
CA ILE A 95 -2.19 5.49 22.85
C ILE A 95 -1.71 6.43 21.73
N GLY A 96 -0.39 6.55 21.57
CA GLY A 96 0.21 7.31 20.48
C GLY A 96 0.38 6.50 19.20
N LYS A 97 0.67 7.20 18.09
CA LYS A 97 0.86 6.63 16.75
C LYS A 97 1.91 5.50 16.74
N ASN A 98 3.07 5.70 17.35
CA ASN A 98 4.13 4.68 17.40
C ASN A 98 3.66 3.38 18.09
N THR A 99 2.80 3.49 19.11
CA THR A 99 2.24 2.29 19.77
C THR A 99 1.21 1.58 18.89
N ALA A 100 0.42 2.33 18.13
CA ALA A 100 -0.53 1.78 17.18
C ALA A 100 0.20 1.07 16.03
N GLU A 101 1.21 1.71 15.45
CA GLU A 101 2.07 1.11 14.42
C GLU A 101 2.75 -0.18 14.92
N TYR A 102 3.29 -0.17 16.15
CA TYR A 102 3.82 -1.37 16.77
C TYR A 102 2.77 -2.49 16.85
N LEU A 103 1.55 -2.18 17.29
CA LEU A 103 0.47 -3.17 17.34
C LEU A 103 0.06 -3.67 15.95
N LYS A 104 0.04 -2.78 14.95
CA LYS A 104 -0.21 -3.14 13.55
C LYS A 104 0.84 -4.13 13.06
N ILE A 105 2.12 -3.82 13.21
CA ILE A 105 3.23 -4.68 12.76
C ILE A 105 3.19 -6.05 13.44
N GLU A 106 2.90 -6.10 14.74
CA GLU A 106 2.98 -7.31 15.53
C GLU A 106 1.72 -8.19 15.51
N LEU A 107 0.56 -7.58 15.23
CA LEU A 107 -0.74 -8.25 15.42
C LEU A 107 -1.70 -8.15 14.24
N ALA A 108 -1.42 -7.28 13.24
CA ALA A 108 -2.34 -7.13 12.12
C ALA A 108 -2.36 -8.39 11.27
N SER A 109 -3.52 -9.02 11.21
CA SER A 109 -3.81 -10.17 10.36
C SER A 109 -5.25 -10.09 9.90
N VAL A 110 -5.51 -10.41 8.65
CA VAL A 110 -6.89 -10.53 8.14
C VAL A 110 -7.54 -11.85 8.54
N LYS A 111 -6.74 -12.81 9.01
CA LYS A 111 -7.18 -14.09 9.60
C LYS A 111 -6.49 -14.32 10.95
N PRO A 112 -6.85 -13.53 11.99
CA PRO A 112 -6.12 -13.52 13.26
C PRO A 112 -6.14 -14.88 13.96
N VAL A 113 -5.01 -15.23 14.57
CA VAL A 113 -4.83 -16.48 15.31
C VAL A 113 -5.11 -16.27 16.80
N ILE A 114 -5.72 -17.27 17.42
CA ILE A 114 -5.97 -17.29 18.88
C ILE A 114 -4.61 -17.27 19.62
N ASN A 115 -4.53 -16.47 20.69
CA ASN A 115 -3.37 -16.30 21.59
C ASN A 115 -2.24 -15.37 21.12
N GLN A 116 -2.35 -14.73 19.97
CA GLN A 116 -1.45 -13.62 19.65
C GLN A 116 -1.89 -12.36 20.38
N ASN A 117 -1.02 -11.81 21.22
CA ASN A 117 -1.28 -10.59 21.99
C ASN A 117 0.00 -9.86 22.37
N ARG A 118 -0.11 -8.55 22.67
CA ARG A 118 0.97 -7.71 23.16
C ARG A 118 0.47 -6.87 24.35
N GLU A 119 1.35 -6.69 25.32
CA GLU A 119 1.13 -5.76 26.43
C GLU A 119 1.67 -4.38 26.03
N ILE A 120 0.85 -3.36 26.18
CA ILE A 120 1.23 -1.97 25.96
C ILE A 120 0.83 -1.10 27.14
N THR A 121 1.43 0.07 27.22
CA THR A 121 1.05 1.10 28.19
C THR A 121 0.46 2.29 27.47
N GLY A 122 -0.69 2.75 27.92
CA GLY A 122 -1.33 3.97 27.46
C GLY A 122 -1.83 4.81 28.64
N ARG A 123 -2.50 5.92 28.34
CA ARG A 123 -3.13 6.78 29.34
C ARG A 123 -4.58 6.35 29.56
N ASP A 124 -4.92 5.98 30.77
CA ASP A 124 -6.31 5.71 31.15
C ASP A 124 -7.14 6.99 31.04
N LEU A 125 -8.22 6.96 30.27
CA LEU A 125 -9.06 8.14 30.01
C LEU A 125 -9.94 8.55 31.19
N LEU A 126 -10.14 7.65 32.16
CA LEU A 126 -10.94 7.94 33.36
C LEU A 126 -10.10 8.56 34.46
N THR A 127 -8.90 8.04 34.66
CA THR A 127 -8.03 8.46 35.77
C THR A 127 -6.91 9.41 35.36
N GLY A 128 -6.55 9.44 34.06
CA GLY A 128 -5.44 10.19 33.51
C GLY A 128 -4.06 9.56 33.76
N PHE A 129 -3.97 8.45 34.51
CA PHE A 129 -2.73 7.78 34.86
C PHE A 129 -2.29 6.75 33.79
N PRO A 130 -1.00 6.37 33.76
CA PRO A 130 -0.53 5.26 32.94
C PRO A 130 -1.25 3.95 33.31
N LYS A 131 -1.69 3.21 32.27
CA LYS A 131 -2.38 1.93 32.42
C LYS A 131 -1.81 0.91 31.45
N LYS A 132 -1.48 -0.26 31.95
CA LYS A 132 -1.11 -1.41 31.12
C LYS A 132 -2.35 -2.13 30.65
N ILE A 133 -2.39 -2.45 29.37
CA ILE A 133 -3.45 -3.24 28.76
C ILE A 133 -2.86 -4.32 27.86
N LYS A 134 -3.60 -5.39 27.66
CA LYS A 134 -3.26 -6.46 26.75
C LYS A 134 -4.18 -6.38 25.53
N VAL A 135 -3.59 -6.22 24.35
CA VAL A 135 -4.28 -6.15 23.06
C VAL A 135 -3.99 -7.45 22.31
N ASN A 136 -5.02 -8.03 21.69
CA ASN A 136 -4.89 -9.26 20.90
C ASN A 136 -5.14 -9.03 19.42
N ALA A 137 -4.74 -10.01 18.59
CA ALA A 137 -4.85 -9.93 17.13
C ALA A 137 -6.30 -9.78 16.63
N PHE A 138 -7.31 -10.33 17.34
CA PHE A 138 -8.72 -10.15 16.97
C PHE A 138 -9.18 -8.69 17.14
N GLN A 139 -8.71 -8.02 18.18
CA GLN A 139 -9.02 -6.62 18.43
C GLN A 139 -8.41 -5.72 17.35
N VAL A 140 -7.16 -6.00 16.95
CA VAL A 140 -6.51 -5.29 15.85
C VAL A 140 -7.22 -5.56 14.52
N ASN A 141 -7.55 -6.82 14.23
CA ASN A 141 -8.34 -7.16 13.03
C ASN A 141 -9.70 -6.44 13.01
N GLU A 142 -10.41 -6.41 14.15
CA GLU A 142 -11.69 -5.70 14.25
C GLU A 142 -11.51 -4.20 13.99
N ALA A 143 -10.44 -3.61 14.51
CA ALA A 143 -10.13 -2.20 14.32
C ALA A 143 -9.92 -1.84 12.84
N ILE A 144 -9.07 -2.58 12.13
CA ILE A 144 -8.65 -2.24 10.76
C ILE A 144 -9.60 -2.73 9.66
N ARG A 145 -10.61 -3.51 10.00
CA ARG A 145 -11.50 -4.22 9.06
C ARG A 145 -12.12 -3.31 8.02
N ASP A 146 -12.63 -2.16 8.44
CA ASP A 146 -13.35 -1.27 7.53
C ASP A 146 -12.40 -0.63 6.52
N SER A 147 -11.19 -0.25 6.93
CA SER A 147 -10.16 0.28 6.04
C SER A 147 -9.64 -0.79 5.07
N ILE A 148 -9.44 -2.02 5.53
CA ILE A 148 -9.11 -3.16 4.65
C ILE A 148 -10.22 -3.43 3.63
N ASN A 149 -11.49 -3.37 4.02
CA ASN A 149 -12.60 -3.55 3.07
C ASN A 149 -12.62 -2.46 2.00
N LYS A 150 -12.30 -1.20 2.34
CA LYS A 150 -12.17 -0.10 1.35
C LYS A 150 -11.05 -0.38 0.36
N ILE A 151 -9.92 -0.91 0.83
CA ILE A 151 -8.81 -1.32 -0.02
C ILE A 151 -9.24 -2.43 -0.99
N ILE A 152 -9.94 -3.44 -0.53
CA ILE A 152 -10.46 -4.50 -1.40
C ILE A 152 -11.44 -3.95 -2.45
N GLU A 153 -12.28 -3.00 -2.06
CA GLU A 153 -13.27 -2.42 -2.97
C GLU A 153 -12.63 -1.59 -4.08
N ILE A 154 -11.60 -0.77 -3.78
CA ILE A 154 -10.90 -0.01 -4.81
C ILE A 154 -10.13 -0.91 -5.80
N ILE A 155 -9.63 -2.08 -5.34
CA ILE A 155 -9.04 -3.08 -6.22
C ILE A 155 -10.11 -3.63 -7.17
N ARG A 156 -11.29 -3.97 -6.65
CA ARG A 156 -12.44 -4.45 -7.45
C ARG A 156 -12.86 -3.42 -8.48
N GLU A 157 -13.06 -2.17 -8.07
CA GLU A 157 -13.42 -1.09 -9.00
C GLU A 157 -12.41 -0.92 -10.13
N THR A 158 -11.13 -1.13 -9.86
CA THR A 158 -10.09 -1.05 -10.88
C THR A 158 -10.20 -2.20 -11.88
N LEU A 159 -10.47 -3.42 -11.40
CA LEU A 159 -10.73 -4.57 -12.27
C LEU A 159 -11.97 -4.35 -13.12
N ASP A 160 -13.06 -3.84 -12.54
CA ASP A 160 -14.34 -3.59 -13.24
C ASP A 160 -14.21 -2.55 -14.37
N ARG A 161 -13.27 -1.61 -14.24
CA ARG A 161 -12.96 -0.57 -15.25
C ARG A 161 -11.95 -1.03 -16.30
N THR A 162 -11.36 -2.19 -16.12
CA THR A 162 -10.32 -2.71 -17.02
C THR A 162 -10.94 -3.33 -18.26
N PRO A 163 -10.43 -3.03 -19.48
CA PRO A 163 -10.89 -3.69 -20.69
C PRO A 163 -10.83 -5.22 -20.59
N PRO A 164 -11.85 -5.95 -21.09
CA PRO A 164 -11.94 -7.40 -20.93
C PRO A 164 -10.72 -8.19 -21.43
N GLU A 165 -10.07 -7.71 -22.49
CA GLU A 165 -8.89 -8.34 -23.07
C GLU A 165 -7.71 -8.33 -22.06
N LEU A 166 -7.49 -7.19 -21.41
CA LEU A 166 -6.45 -7.02 -20.40
C LEU A 166 -6.82 -7.69 -19.08
N LEU A 167 -8.11 -7.72 -18.75
CA LEU A 167 -8.61 -8.37 -17.55
C LEU A 167 -8.29 -9.87 -17.53
N ASN A 168 -8.41 -10.54 -18.68
CA ASN A 168 -8.04 -11.95 -18.81
C ASN A 168 -6.57 -12.22 -18.47
N ASP A 169 -5.66 -11.33 -18.88
CA ASP A 169 -4.25 -11.43 -18.55
C ASP A 169 -4.01 -11.29 -17.05
N VAL A 170 -4.68 -10.30 -16.41
CA VAL A 170 -4.60 -10.06 -14.97
C VAL A 170 -5.10 -11.27 -14.18
N TYR A 171 -6.22 -11.89 -14.58
CA TYR A 171 -6.72 -13.11 -13.92
C TYR A 171 -5.78 -14.30 -14.07
N ARG A 172 -5.07 -14.40 -15.20
CA ARG A 172 -4.11 -15.49 -15.47
C ARG A 172 -2.81 -15.31 -14.69
N LYS A 173 -2.28 -14.08 -14.65
CA LYS A 173 -1.00 -13.77 -13.98
C LYS A 173 -1.12 -13.52 -12.48
N GLY A 174 -2.31 -13.10 -12.03
CA GLY A 174 -2.52 -12.65 -10.67
C GLY A 174 -2.11 -11.19 -10.44
N VAL A 175 -2.15 -10.79 -9.18
CA VAL A 175 -1.85 -9.43 -8.71
C VAL A 175 -0.56 -9.46 -7.89
N MET A 176 0.36 -8.55 -8.18
CA MET A 176 1.55 -8.30 -7.34
C MET A 176 1.21 -7.29 -6.25
N ILE A 177 1.52 -7.62 -5.00
CA ILE A 177 1.29 -6.74 -3.85
C ILE A 177 2.63 -6.20 -3.38
N THR A 178 2.73 -4.87 -3.27
CA THR A 178 3.92 -4.13 -2.81
C THR A 178 3.55 -3.17 -1.66
N GLY A 179 4.53 -2.45 -1.14
CA GLY A 179 4.34 -1.52 -0.03
C GLY A 179 4.31 -2.18 1.34
N GLY A 180 4.32 -1.36 2.39
CA GLY A 180 4.32 -1.83 3.78
C GLY A 180 3.06 -2.59 4.19
N GLY A 181 1.91 -2.26 3.60
CA GLY A 181 0.65 -2.95 3.83
C GLY A 181 0.63 -4.41 3.33
N ALA A 182 1.52 -4.76 2.39
CA ALA A 182 1.72 -6.14 1.95
C ALA A 182 2.21 -7.07 3.09
N CYS A 183 2.79 -6.49 4.15
CA CYS A 183 3.24 -7.25 5.33
C CYS A 183 2.10 -7.61 6.30
N ILE A 184 0.87 -7.15 6.07
CA ILE A 184 -0.30 -7.59 6.86
C ILE A 184 -0.50 -9.08 6.62
N ASP A 185 -0.49 -9.85 7.71
CA ASP A 185 -0.59 -11.31 7.61
C ASP A 185 -1.87 -11.75 6.88
N LYS A 186 -1.70 -12.62 5.87
CA LYS A 186 -2.76 -13.19 5.05
C LYS A 186 -3.51 -12.21 4.13
N ILE A 187 -2.96 -11.04 3.83
CA ILE A 187 -3.61 -10.06 2.94
C ILE A 187 -3.79 -10.61 1.51
N ASP A 188 -2.83 -11.38 1.03
CA ASP A 188 -2.88 -12.10 -0.25
C ASP A 188 -4.02 -13.12 -0.30
N GLU A 189 -4.20 -13.90 0.79
CA GLU A 189 -5.29 -14.84 0.90
C GLU A 189 -6.67 -14.13 0.90
N LEU A 190 -6.76 -12.96 1.54
CA LEU A 190 -8.00 -12.18 1.54
C LEU A 190 -8.33 -11.66 0.15
N ILE A 191 -7.35 -11.11 -0.57
CA ILE A 191 -7.52 -10.64 -1.95
C ILE A 191 -8.00 -11.80 -2.83
N LYS A 192 -7.34 -12.95 -2.76
CA LYS A 192 -7.74 -14.14 -3.49
C LYS A 192 -9.17 -14.60 -3.16
N GLU A 193 -9.53 -14.59 -1.88
CA GLU A 193 -10.87 -14.99 -1.42
C GLU A 193 -11.96 -14.04 -1.94
N LYS A 194 -11.73 -12.72 -1.84
CA LYS A 194 -12.71 -11.69 -2.16
C LYS A 194 -12.85 -11.40 -3.65
N LEU A 195 -11.75 -11.45 -4.39
CA LEU A 195 -11.70 -11.03 -5.79
C LEU A 195 -11.55 -12.22 -6.77
N LYS A 196 -11.32 -13.43 -6.26
CA LYS A 196 -11.10 -14.66 -7.05
C LYS A 196 -9.93 -14.52 -8.03
N ILE A 197 -8.91 -13.77 -7.64
CA ILE A 197 -7.67 -13.56 -8.38
C ILE A 197 -6.50 -13.98 -7.50
N ASP A 198 -5.51 -14.64 -8.07
CA ASP A 198 -4.29 -14.96 -7.33
C ASP A 198 -3.52 -13.70 -6.98
N ALA A 199 -2.99 -13.64 -5.76
CA ALA A 199 -2.22 -12.52 -5.29
C ALA A 199 -0.88 -13.00 -4.73
N VAL A 200 0.20 -12.29 -5.07
CA VAL A 200 1.56 -12.62 -4.69
C VAL A 200 2.21 -11.40 -4.04
N ILE A 201 2.76 -11.59 -2.86
CA ILE A 201 3.52 -10.54 -2.17
C ILE A 201 4.93 -10.49 -2.78
N ALA A 202 5.41 -9.29 -3.10
CA ALA A 202 6.77 -9.10 -3.59
C ALA A 202 7.80 -9.55 -2.54
N GLU A 203 8.98 -10.01 -2.97
CA GLU A 203 10.03 -10.50 -2.07
C GLU A 203 10.46 -9.44 -1.03
N LYS A 204 10.52 -8.17 -1.46
CA LYS A 204 10.86 -7.03 -0.60
C LYS A 204 9.82 -5.92 -0.76
N PRO A 205 8.59 -6.13 -0.28
CA PRO A 205 7.46 -5.28 -0.64
C PRO A 205 7.66 -3.83 -0.25
N MET A 206 8.27 -3.53 0.88
CA MET A 206 8.54 -2.18 1.38
C MET A 206 9.59 -1.43 0.56
N GLU A 207 10.47 -2.15 -0.16
CA GLU A 207 11.58 -1.56 -0.91
C GLU A 207 11.26 -1.40 -2.41
N CYS A 208 10.15 -1.97 -2.90
CA CYS A 208 9.86 -2.08 -4.32
C CYS A 208 9.92 -0.74 -5.06
N ALA A 209 9.26 0.29 -4.57
CA ALA A 209 9.28 1.61 -5.19
C ALA A 209 10.72 2.17 -5.30
N ALA A 210 11.51 2.09 -4.21
CA ALA A 210 12.89 2.56 -4.19
C ALA A 210 13.80 1.73 -5.12
N LEU A 211 13.66 0.41 -5.11
CA LEU A 211 14.39 -0.47 -6.01
C LEU A 211 14.04 -0.23 -7.49
N GLY A 212 12.77 0.08 -7.77
CA GLY A 212 12.33 0.45 -9.11
C GLY A 212 12.96 1.75 -9.57
N ILE A 213 12.94 2.80 -8.75
CA ILE A 213 13.63 4.07 -9.06
C ILE A 213 15.13 3.84 -9.29
N HIS A 214 15.78 3.02 -8.44
CA HIS A 214 17.19 2.69 -8.62
C HIS A 214 17.45 2.01 -9.98
N LYS A 215 16.62 1.06 -10.42
CA LYS A 215 16.76 0.41 -11.73
C LYS A 215 16.57 1.41 -12.88
N ILE A 216 15.53 2.26 -12.81
CA ILE A 216 15.25 3.30 -13.79
C ILE A 216 16.44 4.26 -13.93
N MET A 217 17.03 4.70 -12.82
CA MET A 217 18.18 5.60 -12.83
C MET A 217 19.44 5.01 -13.45
N ASN A 218 19.59 3.69 -13.45
CA ASN A 218 20.74 2.97 -14.01
C ASN A 218 20.49 2.43 -15.43
N ASP A 219 19.33 2.68 -16.02
CA ASP A 219 18.96 2.27 -17.36
C ASP A 219 18.58 3.49 -18.22
N ASP A 220 19.50 3.89 -19.12
CA ASP A 220 19.32 5.05 -19.99
C ASP A 220 18.10 4.90 -20.93
N SER A 221 17.71 3.67 -21.29
CA SER A 221 16.55 3.42 -22.16
C SER A 221 15.26 3.65 -21.38
N MET A 222 15.15 3.08 -20.18
CA MET A 222 14.01 3.31 -19.28
C MET A 222 13.87 4.80 -18.92
N MET A 223 15.00 5.45 -18.63
CA MET A 223 15.00 6.90 -18.33
C MET A 223 14.46 7.73 -19.49
N ARG A 224 14.78 7.39 -20.73
CA ARG A 224 14.28 8.10 -21.92
C ARG A 224 12.79 7.87 -22.15
N GLU A 225 12.33 6.64 -21.98
CA GLU A 225 10.93 6.28 -22.16
C GLU A 225 10.02 6.92 -21.10
N LEU A 226 10.51 7.00 -19.85
CA LEU A 226 9.79 7.54 -18.70
C LEU A 226 9.94 9.06 -18.54
N LYS A 227 10.95 9.69 -19.15
CA LYS A 227 11.05 11.16 -19.30
C LYS A 227 9.95 11.69 -20.20
N THR A 228 8.72 11.39 -19.89
CA THR A 228 7.63 11.82 -20.75
C THR A 228 7.21 13.25 -20.40
N LYS A 229 7.48 14.15 -21.36
CA LYS A 229 6.60 15.15 -21.97
C LYS A 229 5.88 16.11 -21.02
#